data_fef6eaa872974e7ab890dbac2b5581ef
#
_entry.id   fef6eaa872974e7ab890dbac2b5581ef
#
_cell.length_a   1.000
_cell.length_b   1.000
_cell.length_c   1.000
_cell.angle_alpha   90.00
_cell.angle_beta   90.00
_cell.angle_gamma   90.00
#
_symmetry.space_group_name_H-M   'P 1'
#
loop_
_entity.id
_entity.type
_entity.pdbx_description
1 polymer ?
#
loop_
_entity_poly.entity_id
_entity_poly.type
_entity_poly.pdbx_seq_one_letter_code
_entity_poly.pdbx_strand_id
1 'polypeptide(L)'
;MKTIKFPNNLYPWQKEFLEDIDTFHTDEFKLIISPRQKFAKSTTLALVLIKAAFSEVGTSIYIAPTLSQARGQFEDIYNMMEKSNLIKSANASVFEISFKNGSKISFRSAAQQDSIRGMTATTLLCYDESSFISNEFILKSLPLRTVHNALTIFVSTPLFMSGMFWDLYNDPKVKKYNWSKYIDQVYTKEELERLKSLYTPNMFRSEILGEFISSGGLLFQNINECIKESSNRNKLYVGIDLSSAVGGDYTVISVLNADREQVFLWYDNLLEPAEKIAKMSSILNSFSNVQKIYLEGNNAGKTYLSLLKKSVKWPITEWTTTESSKRDIVQNLQMAFENKNISILSDTEQIKELQNFGAKVNAKTKKVAYEGINCNDDCVLALCFALKALESNLGNYNLR
;
A
#
# COMPACT_ATOMS: atom_id res chain seq x y z
N MET A 1 26.43 22.06 -25.33
CA MET A 1 25.34 21.32 -24.68
C MET A 1 24.01 21.76 -25.25
N LYS A 2 23.12 20.86 -25.69
CA LYS A 2 21.76 21.26 -26.07
C LYS A 2 20.99 21.52 -24.77
N THR A 3 20.53 22.74 -24.59
CA THR A 3 19.73 23.12 -23.41
C THR A 3 18.39 22.41 -23.50
N ILE A 4 18.07 21.57 -22.53
CA ILE A 4 16.73 20.98 -22.40
C ILE A 4 15.79 22.08 -21.92
N LYS A 5 14.77 22.36 -22.73
CA LYS A 5 13.69 23.25 -22.33
C LYS A 5 12.61 22.42 -21.67
N PHE A 6 12.28 22.73 -20.43
CA PHE A 6 11.13 22.16 -19.74
C PHE A 6 9.81 22.66 -20.35
N PRO A 7 8.72 21.90 -20.22
CA PRO A 7 7.39 22.36 -20.62
C PRO A 7 7.03 23.71 -19.93
N ASN A 8 6.38 24.60 -20.68
CA ASN A 8 6.00 25.94 -20.14
C ASN A 8 4.85 25.85 -19.11
N ASN A 9 4.11 24.76 -19.08
CA ASN A 9 2.90 24.54 -18.27
C ASN A 9 3.17 23.78 -16.96
N LEU A 10 4.37 23.92 -16.41
CA LEU A 10 4.69 23.32 -15.10
C LEU A 10 3.96 24.05 -13.98
N TYR A 11 3.53 23.29 -12.98
CA TYR A 11 3.00 23.84 -11.74
C TYR A 11 4.06 24.64 -10.95
N PRO A 12 3.66 25.61 -10.11
CA PRO A 12 4.62 26.41 -9.33
C PRO A 12 5.59 25.56 -8.51
N TRP A 13 5.10 24.50 -7.83
CA TRP A 13 5.94 23.62 -7.01
C TRP A 13 6.91 22.76 -7.82
N GLN A 14 6.56 22.43 -9.07
CA GLN A 14 7.48 21.74 -9.98
C GLN A 14 8.61 22.65 -10.41
N LYS A 15 8.29 23.91 -10.74
CA LYS A 15 9.29 24.93 -11.12
C LYS A 15 10.25 25.18 -9.96
N GLU A 16 9.71 25.49 -8.77
CA GLU A 16 10.47 25.71 -7.54
C GLU A 16 11.47 24.56 -7.30
N PHE A 17 11.03 23.32 -7.42
CA PHE A 17 11.88 22.17 -7.20
C PHE A 17 12.92 21.97 -8.30
N LEU A 18 12.55 22.11 -9.57
CA LEU A 18 13.46 21.92 -10.69
C LEU A 18 14.54 23.03 -10.76
N GLU A 19 14.19 24.25 -10.40
CA GLU A 19 15.12 25.39 -10.36
C GLU A 19 16.11 25.28 -9.21
N ASP A 20 15.72 24.64 -8.11
CA ASP A 20 16.58 24.43 -6.95
C ASP A 20 17.61 23.29 -7.12
N ILE A 21 17.57 22.56 -8.21
CA ILE A 21 18.59 21.55 -8.53
C ILE A 21 19.64 22.21 -9.44
N ASP A 22 20.69 22.75 -8.84
CA ASP A 22 21.83 23.38 -9.53
C ASP A 22 23.02 22.41 -9.71
N THR A 23 23.10 21.35 -8.90
CA THR A 23 24.12 20.30 -8.99
C THR A 23 23.54 18.92 -8.72
N PHE A 24 24.16 17.90 -9.34
CA PHE A 24 23.87 16.48 -9.07
C PHE A 24 24.96 15.79 -8.22
N HIS A 25 25.98 16.54 -7.77
CA HIS A 25 27.03 16.08 -6.87
C HIS A 25 26.93 16.83 -5.55
N THR A 26 26.26 16.23 -4.58
CA THR A 26 26.03 16.85 -3.27
C THR A 26 25.74 15.79 -2.21
N ASP A 27 26.14 16.07 -0.98
CA ASP A 27 25.76 15.26 0.19
C ASP A 27 24.33 15.52 0.67
N GLU A 28 23.67 16.53 0.12
CA GLU A 28 22.31 16.88 0.49
C GLU A 28 21.29 15.80 0.07
N PHE A 29 20.30 15.63 0.92
CA PHE A 29 19.08 14.93 0.59
C PHE A 29 17.97 15.93 0.33
N LYS A 30 17.17 15.66 -0.70
CA LYS A 30 15.94 16.43 -0.98
C LYS A 30 14.73 15.56 -0.73
N LEU A 31 13.77 16.10 0.00
CA LEU A 31 12.54 15.38 0.40
C LEU A 31 11.32 16.10 -0.14
N ILE A 32 10.52 15.44 -0.97
CA ILE A 32 9.23 15.93 -1.44
C ILE A 32 8.12 15.25 -0.67
N ILE A 33 7.35 16.03 0.06
CA ILE A 33 6.12 15.63 0.74
C ILE A 33 4.96 16.06 -0.13
N SER A 34 4.13 15.12 -0.57
CA SER A 34 3.06 15.42 -1.52
C SER A 34 1.82 14.57 -1.27
N PRO A 35 0.62 15.13 -1.42
CA PRO A 35 -0.58 14.33 -1.56
C PRO A 35 -0.47 13.28 -2.66
N ARG A 36 -1.28 12.23 -2.58
CA ARG A 36 -1.17 11.07 -3.48
C ARG A 36 -1.44 11.42 -4.94
N GLN A 37 -2.48 12.19 -5.20
CA GLN A 37 -2.97 12.45 -6.56
C GLN A 37 -2.90 13.92 -6.96
N LYS A 38 -2.93 14.17 -8.27
CA LYS A 38 -3.00 15.49 -8.92
C LYS A 38 -1.76 16.41 -8.75
N PHE A 39 -0.74 15.99 -8.00
CA PHE A 39 0.47 16.81 -7.76
C PHE A 39 1.62 16.54 -8.73
N ALA A 40 1.41 15.67 -9.71
CA ALA A 40 2.36 15.37 -10.78
C ALA A 40 3.76 14.93 -10.28
N LYS A 41 3.82 14.15 -9.17
CA LYS A 41 5.08 13.60 -8.61
C LYS A 41 5.90 12.87 -9.67
N SER A 42 5.31 11.85 -10.32
CA SER A 42 5.99 11.01 -11.30
C SER A 42 6.49 11.82 -12.49
N THR A 43 5.69 12.78 -12.98
CA THR A 43 6.12 13.70 -14.06
C THR A 43 7.32 14.54 -13.62
N THR A 44 7.32 15.05 -12.38
CA THR A 44 8.46 15.83 -11.88
C THR A 44 9.72 14.98 -11.78
N LEU A 45 9.60 13.75 -11.27
CA LEU A 45 10.73 12.82 -11.20
C LEU A 45 11.25 12.45 -12.59
N ALA A 46 10.36 12.28 -13.60
CA ALA A 46 10.77 12.09 -14.98
C ALA A 46 11.61 13.26 -15.48
N LEU A 47 11.16 14.49 -15.25
CA LEU A 47 11.88 15.71 -15.66
C LEU A 47 13.24 15.85 -14.97
N VAL A 48 13.33 15.50 -13.67
CA VAL A 48 14.59 15.52 -12.92
C VAL A 48 15.55 14.46 -13.45
N LEU A 49 15.09 13.23 -13.72
CA LEU A 49 15.91 12.17 -14.29
C LEU A 49 16.44 12.54 -15.69
N ILE A 50 15.60 13.16 -16.52
CA ILE A 50 16.01 13.69 -17.81
C ILE A 50 17.02 14.85 -17.61
N LYS A 51 16.75 15.79 -16.70
CA LYS A 51 17.70 16.87 -16.38
C LYS A 51 19.06 16.31 -15.97
N ALA A 52 19.09 15.33 -15.06
CA ALA A 52 20.32 14.67 -14.63
C ALA A 52 21.10 14.05 -15.82
N ALA A 53 20.40 13.30 -16.67
CA ALA A 53 21.03 12.63 -17.81
C ALA A 53 21.67 13.58 -18.84
N PHE A 54 21.25 14.85 -18.90
CA PHE A 54 21.77 15.83 -19.84
C PHE A 54 22.57 16.97 -19.22
N SER A 55 22.55 17.12 -17.92
CA SER A 55 23.43 18.03 -17.20
C SER A 55 24.85 17.45 -17.10
N GLU A 56 24.96 16.17 -16.83
CA GLU A 56 26.23 15.47 -16.64
C GLU A 56 26.13 14.04 -17.21
N VAL A 57 27.26 13.56 -17.75
CA VAL A 57 27.33 12.17 -18.23
C VAL A 57 27.47 11.23 -17.04
N GLY A 58 26.46 10.38 -16.83
CA GLY A 58 26.48 9.47 -15.70
C GLY A 58 25.26 8.56 -15.63
N THR A 59 25.13 7.87 -14.51
CA THR A 59 24.07 6.91 -14.26
C THR A 59 23.13 7.44 -13.16
N SER A 60 21.85 7.54 -13.49
CA SER A 60 20.79 7.78 -12.54
C SER A 60 20.07 6.49 -12.23
N ILE A 61 19.67 6.29 -10.97
CA ILE A 61 18.90 5.13 -10.53
C ILE A 61 17.57 5.62 -9.94
N TYR A 62 16.47 5.12 -10.49
CA TYR A 62 15.12 5.33 -9.96
C TYR A 62 14.65 4.05 -9.26
N ILE A 63 14.13 4.19 -8.06
CA ILE A 63 13.66 3.09 -7.23
C ILE A 63 12.19 3.35 -6.83
N ALA A 64 11.31 2.38 -7.10
CA ALA A 64 9.93 2.39 -6.68
C ALA A 64 9.60 1.17 -5.80
N PRO A 65 8.52 1.18 -5.00
CA PRO A 65 8.12 0.03 -4.19
C PRO A 65 7.90 -1.23 -5.01
N THR A 66 7.24 -1.11 -6.17
CA THR A 66 6.85 -2.25 -7.02
C THR A 66 7.47 -2.18 -8.41
N LEU A 67 7.57 -3.36 -9.07
CA LEU A 67 8.07 -3.45 -10.44
C LEU A 67 7.14 -2.72 -11.43
N SER A 68 5.83 -2.76 -11.20
CA SER A 68 4.84 -2.08 -12.05
C SER A 68 5.05 -0.56 -12.05
N GLN A 69 5.35 0.05 -10.88
CA GLN A 69 5.65 1.48 -10.78
C GLN A 69 6.98 1.82 -11.46
N ALA A 70 8.01 1.01 -11.26
CA ALA A 70 9.30 1.20 -11.91
C ALA A 70 9.18 1.12 -13.45
N ARG A 71 8.39 0.16 -13.93
CA ARG A 71 8.06 0.01 -15.35
C ARG A 71 7.28 1.21 -15.88
N GLY A 72 6.26 1.67 -15.19
CA GLY A 72 5.48 2.84 -15.59
C GLY A 72 6.37 4.08 -15.78
N GLN A 73 7.28 4.34 -14.85
CA GLN A 73 8.21 5.46 -14.95
C GLN A 73 9.21 5.31 -16.12
N PHE A 74 9.66 4.08 -16.42
CA PHE A 74 10.46 3.79 -17.59
C PHE A 74 9.69 4.11 -18.89
N GLU A 75 8.43 3.66 -18.98
CA GLU A 75 7.57 3.90 -20.15
C GLU A 75 7.28 5.40 -20.31
N ASP A 76 7.01 6.12 -19.23
CA ASP A 76 6.77 7.56 -19.27
C ASP A 76 7.98 8.33 -19.82
N ILE A 77 9.19 8.07 -19.33
CA ILE A 77 10.40 8.74 -19.80
C ILE A 77 10.71 8.33 -21.25
N TYR A 78 10.51 7.07 -21.59
CA TYR A 78 10.69 6.61 -22.98
C TYR A 78 9.77 7.38 -23.93
N ASN A 79 8.47 7.45 -23.61
CA ASN A 79 7.47 8.15 -24.42
C ASN A 79 7.76 9.66 -24.55
N MET A 80 8.23 10.30 -23.46
CA MET A 80 8.64 11.71 -23.49
C MET A 80 9.82 11.96 -24.44
N MET A 81 10.72 10.99 -24.57
CA MET A 81 12.01 11.16 -25.24
C MET A 81 12.13 10.43 -26.58
N GLU A 82 11.24 9.52 -26.95
CA GLU A 82 11.36 8.68 -28.16
C GLU A 82 11.55 9.49 -29.46
N LYS A 83 10.82 10.62 -29.56
CA LYS A 83 10.89 11.51 -30.75
C LYS A 83 12.06 12.48 -30.74
N SER A 84 12.83 12.54 -29.65
CA SER A 84 13.95 13.49 -29.50
C SER A 84 15.21 13.11 -30.30
N ASN A 85 15.30 11.88 -30.78
CA ASN A 85 16.50 11.28 -31.35
C ASN A 85 17.73 11.31 -30.40
N LEU A 86 17.51 11.39 -29.08
CA LEU A 86 18.57 11.43 -28.06
C LEU A 86 18.78 10.05 -27.39
N ILE A 87 17.81 9.15 -27.46
CA ILE A 87 17.93 7.79 -26.96
C ILE A 87 18.87 7.00 -27.87
N LYS A 88 19.84 6.31 -27.26
CA LYS A 88 20.72 5.34 -27.92
C LYS A 88 20.09 3.95 -27.94
N SER A 89 19.56 3.53 -26.77
CA SER A 89 18.85 2.26 -26.61
C SER A 89 17.92 2.33 -25.42
N ALA A 90 16.81 1.58 -25.48
CA ALA A 90 15.91 1.35 -24.35
C ALA A 90 15.67 -0.16 -24.23
N ASN A 91 15.90 -0.70 -23.04
CA ASN A 91 15.76 -2.13 -22.77
C ASN A 91 14.63 -2.35 -21.76
N ALA A 92 13.49 -2.82 -22.25
CA ALA A 92 12.30 -3.08 -21.44
C ALA A 92 12.40 -4.36 -20.57
N SER A 93 13.38 -5.24 -20.84
CA SER A 93 13.57 -6.46 -20.03
C SER A 93 14.28 -6.17 -18.72
N VAL A 94 15.16 -5.16 -18.69
CA VAL A 94 15.92 -4.74 -17.50
C VAL A 94 15.58 -3.32 -17.05
N PHE A 95 14.62 -2.68 -17.72
CA PHE A 95 14.18 -1.31 -17.47
C PHE A 95 15.34 -0.31 -17.40
N GLU A 96 16.01 -0.10 -18.53
CA GLU A 96 17.11 0.83 -18.68
C GLU A 96 16.99 1.65 -19.97
N ILE A 97 17.27 2.96 -19.86
CA ILE A 97 17.37 3.88 -21.00
C ILE A 97 18.80 4.39 -21.05
N SER A 98 19.47 4.22 -22.19
CA SER A 98 20.79 4.78 -22.46
C SER A 98 20.67 5.88 -23.51
N PHE A 99 21.35 7.00 -23.30
CA PHE A 99 21.35 8.17 -24.17
C PHE A 99 22.61 8.24 -25.02
N LYS A 100 22.53 8.97 -26.13
CA LYS A 100 23.65 9.14 -27.08
C LYS A 100 24.84 9.89 -26.47
N ASN A 101 24.63 10.69 -25.44
CA ASN A 101 25.71 11.36 -24.69
C ASN A 101 26.48 10.43 -23.74
N GLY A 102 26.06 9.19 -23.59
CA GLY A 102 26.65 8.21 -22.69
C GLY A 102 25.93 8.06 -21.34
N SER A 103 24.97 8.91 -21.02
CA SER A 103 24.21 8.82 -19.78
C SER A 103 23.23 7.65 -19.82
N LYS A 104 22.84 7.18 -18.61
CA LYS A 104 21.94 6.06 -18.42
C LYS A 104 20.98 6.30 -17.26
N ILE A 105 19.74 5.84 -17.43
CA ILE A 105 18.75 5.77 -16.33
C ILE A 105 18.35 4.31 -16.16
N SER A 106 18.45 3.82 -14.92
CA SER A 106 18.05 2.46 -14.55
C SER A 106 16.88 2.51 -13.58
N PHE A 107 15.84 1.73 -13.83
CA PHE A 107 14.63 1.67 -13.03
C PHE A 107 14.58 0.36 -12.26
N ARG A 108 14.38 0.42 -10.93
CA ARG A 108 14.44 -0.74 -10.05
C ARG A 108 13.27 -0.77 -9.09
N SER A 109 12.96 -1.96 -8.62
CA SER A 109 11.91 -2.18 -7.62
C SER A 109 12.53 -2.57 -6.28
N ALA A 110 12.06 -1.97 -5.20
CA ALA A 110 12.43 -2.35 -3.85
C ALA A 110 11.94 -3.76 -3.46
N ALA A 111 10.91 -4.28 -4.14
CA ALA A 111 10.46 -5.66 -3.95
C ALA A 111 11.48 -6.70 -4.44
N GLN A 112 12.41 -6.32 -5.34
CA GLN A 112 13.48 -7.17 -5.88
C GLN A 112 14.83 -6.74 -5.29
N GLN A 113 15.11 -7.16 -4.06
CA GLN A 113 16.27 -6.70 -3.28
C GLN A 113 17.62 -6.92 -3.98
N ASP A 114 17.76 -7.97 -4.77
CA ASP A 114 19.00 -8.28 -5.49
C ASP A 114 19.21 -7.45 -6.76
N SER A 115 18.18 -6.76 -7.24
CA SER A 115 18.22 -5.99 -8.50
C SER A 115 19.16 -4.77 -8.48
N ILE A 116 19.58 -4.34 -7.30
CA ILE A 116 20.46 -3.19 -7.09
C ILE A 116 21.93 -3.56 -6.87
N ARG A 117 22.25 -4.86 -6.71
CA ARG A 117 23.62 -5.30 -6.44
C ARG A 117 24.57 -4.95 -7.59
N GLY A 118 25.73 -4.41 -7.27
CA GLY A 118 26.75 -4.03 -8.27
C GLY A 118 26.43 -2.76 -9.08
N MET A 119 25.37 -2.04 -8.74
CA MET A 119 25.04 -0.76 -9.37
C MET A 119 25.76 0.41 -8.67
N THR A 120 25.91 1.51 -9.41
CA THR A 120 26.42 2.77 -8.86
C THR A 120 25.64 3.92 -9.48
N ALA A 121 25.05 4.78 -8.63
CA ALA A 121 24.49 6.04 -9.06
C ALA A 121 25.58 7.09 -9.07
N THR A 122 25.87 7.66 -10.23
CA THR A 122 26.91 8.68 -10.38
C THR A 122 26.34 10.09 -10.42
N THR A 123 25.06 10.25 -10.78
CA THR A 123 24.38 11.56 -10.87
C THR A 123 23.17 11.66 -9.94
N LEU A 124 22.25 10.71 -9.96
CA LEU A 124 21.01 10.80 -9.21
C LEU A 124 20.59 9.44 -8.66
N LEU A 125 20.22 9.41 -7.38
CA LEU A 125 19.50 8.30 -6.75
C LEU A 125 18.13 8.81 -6.32
N CYS A 126 17.06 8.22 -6.85
CA CYS A 126 15.70 8.68 -6.64
C CYS A 126 14.83 7.57 -6.05
N TYR A 127 14.15 7.84 -4.94
CA TYR A 127 13.18 6.96 -4.31
C TYR A 127 11.78 7.54 -4.47
N ASP A 128 10.96 6.89 -5.27
CA ASP A 128 9.54 7.23 -5.41
C ASP A 128 8.69 6.41 -4.43
N GLU A 129 7.64 7.03 -3.92
CA GLU A 129 6.77 6.48 -2.88
C GLU A 129 7.57 5.85 -1.72
N SER A 130 8.59 6.58 -1.26
CA SER A 130 9.58 6.10 -0.29
C SER A 130 9.01 5.74 1.08
N SER A 131 7.85 6.28 1.48
CA SER A 131 7.13 5.83 2.69
C SER A 131 6.70 4.35 2.61
N PHE A 132 6.62 3.79 1.42
CA PHE A 132 6.22 2.40 1.16
C PHE A 132 7.41 1.47 0.87
N ILE A 133 8.63 1.99 0.93
CA ILE A 133 9.87 1.21 0.81
C ILE A 133 10.40 0.90 2.21
N SER A 134 10.81 -0.34 2.46
CA SER A 134 11.36 -0.70 3.76
C SER A 134 12.67 0.05 4.07
N ASN A 135 12.84 0.46 5.33
CA ASN A 135 14.07 1.12 5.76
C ASN A 135 15.32 0.28 5.51
N GLU A 136 15.20 -1.04 5.67
CA GLU A 136 16.30 -1.97 5.39
C GLU A 136 16.75 -1.87 3.94
N PHE A 137 15.80 -1.80 2.99
CA PHE A 137 16.15 -1.63 1.58
C PHE A 137 16.78 -0.26 1.31
N ILE A 138 16.21 0.82 1.86
CA ILE A 138 16.77 2.15 1.69
C ILE A 138 18.22 2.19 2.24
N LEU A 139 18.47 1.68 3.45
CA LEU A 139 19.81 1.64 4.04
C LEU A 139 20.78 0.79 3.23
N LYS A 140 20.33 -0.31 2.61
CA LYS A 140 21.16 -1.15 1.73
C LYS A 140 21.46 -0.49 0.39
N SER A 141 20.57 0.36 -0.11
CA SER A 141 20.71 1.01 -1.41
C SER A 141 21.35 2.41 -1.34
N LEU A 142 21.32 3.09 -0.21
CA LEU A 142 22.00 4.39 -0.06
C LEU A 142 23.50 4.37 -0.45
N PRO A 143 24.29 3.33 -0.14
CA PRO A 143 25.69 3.26 -0.56
C PRO A 143 25.91 3.32 -2.09
N LEU A 144 24.87 3.09 -2.93
CA LEU A 144 24.99 3.21 -4.39
C LEU A 144 25.44 4.61 -4.84
N ARG A 145 25.19 5.65 -4.04
CA ARG A 145 25.52 7.04 -4.33
C ARG A 145 26.88 7.49 -3.80
N THR A 146 27.46 6.80 -2.81
CA THR A 146 28.53 7.34 -1.97
C THR A 146 29.83 7.62 -2.72
N VAL A 147 30.17 6.83 -3.74
CA VAL A 147 31.40 6.98 -4.52
C VAL A 147 31.46 8.32 -5.27
N HIS A 148 30.29 8.84 -5.67
CA HIS A 148 30.19 10.03 -6.51
C HIS A 148 29.38 11.17 -5.86
N ASN A 149 28.95 11.01 -4.61
CA ASN A 149 28.05 11.93 -3.92
C ASN A 149 26.84 12.32 -4.78
N ALA A 150 26.21 11.32 -5.42
CA ALA A 150 25.09 11.56 -6.29
C ALA A 150 23.91 12.16 -5.49
N LEU A 151 23.27 13.19 -6.05
CA LEU A 151 22.08 13.79 -5.45
C LEU A 151 21.05 12.69 -5.12
N THR A 152 20.49 12.74 -3.91
CA THR A 152 19.48 11.78 -3.51
C THR A 152 18.15 12.47 -3.23
N ILE A 153 17.10 11.99 -3.87
CA ILE A 153 15.76 12.53 -3.77
C ILE A 153 14.81 11.46 -3.24
N PHE A 154 14.05 11.82 -2.21
CA PHE A 154 12.96 11.01 -1.67
C PHE A 154 11.63 11.70 -1.96
N VAL A 155 10.69 10.97 -2.53
CA VAL A 155 9.34 11.49 -2.80
C VAL A 155 8.32 10.52 -2.25
N SER A 156 7.34 11.01 -1.54
CA SER A 156 6.21 10.18 -1.11
C SER A 156 5.01 10.99 -0.66
N THR A 157 3.88 10.31 -0.64
CA THR A 157 2.77 10.64 0.24
C THR A 157 3.17 10.26 1.67
N PRO A 158 3.03 11.15 2.66
CA PRO A 158 3.29 10.83 4.07
C PRO A 158 2.39 9.69 4.54
N LEU A 159 2.90 8.84 5.41
CA LEU A 159 2.11 7.78 6.02
C LEU A 159 2.14 7.94 7.54
N PHE A 160 3.00 7.22 8.24
CA PHE A 160 3.09 7.29 9.69
C PHE A 160 4.23 8.20 10.17
N MET A 161 4.09 8.73 11.40
CA MET A 161 5.16 9.42 12.12
C MET A 161 6.24 8.41 12.57
N SER A 162 6.77 7.64 11.62
CA SER A 162 7.79 6.63 11.85
C SER A 162 8.42 6.20 10.51
N GLY A 163 9.63 5.63 10.59
CA GLY A 163 10.36 5.14 9.42
C GLY A 163 11.26 6.18 8.78
N MET A 164 12.05 5.76 7.78
CA MET A 164 13.09 6.59 7.16
C MET A 164 12.53 7.90 6.58
N PHE A 165 11.35 7.88 5.96
CA PHE A 165 10.74 9.09 5.38
C PHE A 165 10.38 10.11 6.47
N TRP A 166 9.88 9.66 7.63
CA TRP A 166 9.64 10.50 8.81
C TRP A 166 10.94 10.98 9.44
N ASP A 167 11.95 10.11 9.52
CA ASP A 167 13.27 10.46 10.09
C ASP A 167 13.91 11.57 9.23
N LEU A 168 13.88 11.44 7.89
CA LEU A 168 14.35 12.46 6.95
C LEU A 168 13.52 13.75 7.03
N TYR A 169 12.23 13.65 7.27
CA TYR A 169 11.38 14.83 7.47
C TYR A 169 11.80 15.63 8.71
N ASN A 170 12.26 14.97 9.76
CA ASN A 170 12.71 15.63 10.99
C ASN A 170 14.22 16.00 10.99
N ASP A 171 15.00 15.50 10.03
CA ASP A 171 16.40 15.85 9.93
C ASP A 171 16.57 17.31 9.42
N PRO A 172 17.20 18.21 10.20
CA PRO A 172 17.42 19.60 9.78
C PRO A 172 18.34 19.75 8.57
N LYS A 173 19.15 18.74 8.26
CA LYS A 173 20.07 18.74 7.10
C LYS A 173 19.37 18.40 5.78
N VAL A 174 18.15 17.87 5.84
CA VAL A 174 17.39 17.50 4.65
C VAL A 174 16.58 18.69 4.15
N LYS A 175 16.73 19.05 2.88
CA LYS A 175 15.93 20.09 2.25
C LYS A 175 14.54 19.56 1.88
N LYS A 176 13.51 20.22 2.39
CA LYS A 176 12.11 19.75 2.32
C LYS A 176 11.28 20.60 1.38
N TYR A 177 10.48 19.95 0.55
CA TYR A 177 9.51 20.57 -0.35
C TYR A 177 8.14 20.01 0.00
N ASN A 178 7.36 20.80 0.74
CA ASN A 178 5.99 20.41 1.08
C ASN A 178 5.02 20.93 0.04
N TRP A 179 4.55 20.06 -0.85
CA TRP A 179 3.61 20.40 -1.90
C TRP A 179 2.16 20.48 -1.42
N SER A 180 1.86 19.96 -0.23
CA SER A 180 0.53 20.06 0.37
C SER A 180 0.08 21.50 0.57
N LYS A 181 1.02 22.45 0.68
CA LYS A 181 0.72 23.90 0.75
C LYS A 181 -0.03 24.45 -0.48
N TYR A 182 -0.05 23.69 -1.58
CA TYR A 182 -0.72 24.08 -2.82
C TYR A 182 -2.06 23.38 -3.03
N ILE A 183 -2.62 22.75 -2.00
CA ILE A 183 -3.82 21.93 -2.12
C ILE A 183 -5.02 22.71 -2.70
N ASP A 184 -5.19 23.97 -2.30
CA ASP A 184 -6.26 24.83 -2.78
C ASP A 184 -6.11 25.26 -4.27
N GLN A 185 -4.93 25.04 -4.86
CA GLN A 185 -4.69 25.25 -6.29
C GLN A 185 -4.99 23.99 -7.12
N VAL A 186 -5.12 22.83 -6.46
CA VAL A 186 -5.29 21.53 -7.09
C VAL A 186 -6.69 20.98 -6.94
N TYR A 187 -7.34 21.26 -5.81
CA TYR A 187 -8.69 20.81 -5.49
C TYR A 187 -9.61 21.99 -5.20
N THR A 188 -10.85 21.93 -5.69
CA THR A 188 -11.89 22.84 -5.24
C THR A 188 -12.39 22.45 -3.84
N LYS A 189 -13.07 23.37 -3.16
CA LYS A 189 -13.68 23.09 -1.86
C LYS A 189 -14.69 21.96 -1.93
N GLU A 190 -15.49 21.94 -2.98
CA GLU A 190 -16.50 20.89 -3.23
C GLU A 190 -15.85 19.52 -3.44
N GLU A 191 -14.73 19.46 -4.17
CA GLU A 191 -13.95 18.21 -4.34
C GLU A 191 -13.39 17.72 -3.00
N LEU A 192 -12.84 18.63 -2.17
CA LEU A 192 -12.30 18.27 -0.86
C LEU A 192 -13.39 17.74 0.08
N GLU A 193 -14.57 18.39 0.15
CA GLU A 193 -15.68 17.91 0.97
C GLU A 193 -16.18 16.54 0.47
N ARG A 194 -16.27 16.33 -0.85
CA ARG A 194 -16.62 15.02 -1.40
C ARG A 194 -15.58 13.95 -1.05
N LEU A 195 -14.29 14.25 -1.18
CA LEU A 195 -13.23 13.32 -0.81
C LEU A 195 -13.24 13.01 0.69
N LYS A 196 -13.48 14.01 1.53
CA LYS A 196 -13.61 13.84 2.97
C LYS A 196 -14.72 12.87 3.37
N SER A 197 -15.83 12.83 2.61
CA SER A 197 -16.91 11.88 2.82
C SER A 197 -16.60 10.45 2.35
N LEU A 198 -15.59 10.27 1.48
CA LEU A 198 -15.19 8.98 0.91
C LEU A 198 -14.00 8.32 1.62
N TYR A 199 -13.22 9.10 2.36
CA TYR A 199 -12.02 8.64 3.05
C TYR A 199 -12.22 8.63 4.55
N THR A 200 -11.52 7.77 5.27
CA THR A 200 -11.40 7.89 6.73
C THR A 200 -10.64 9.18 7.08
N PRO A 201 -10.83 9.75 8.27
CA PRO A 201 -10.10 10.95 8.69
C PRO A 201 -8.58 10.82 8.53
N ASN A 202 -7.99 9.69 8.91
CA ASN A 202 -6.56 9.47 8.77
C ASN A 202 -6.13 9.30 7.32
N MET A 203 -6.91 8.58 6.50
CA MET A 203 -6.63 8.48 5.06
C MET A 203 -6.77 9.83 4.38
N PHE A 204 -7.80 10.63 4.71
CA PHE A 204 -7.96 11.96 4.17
C PHE A 204 -6.76 12.84 4.50
N ARG A 205 -6.31 12.82 5.76
CA ARG A 205 -5.13 13.57 6.19
C ARG A 205 -3.87 13.14 5.46
N SER A 206 -3.61 11.84 5.34
CA SER A 206 -2.41 11.32 4.68
C SER A 206 -2.48 11.48 3.15
N GLU A 207 -3.51 10.92 2.51
CA GLU A 207 -3.59 10.77 1.05
C GLU A 207 -3.97 12.07 0.33
N ILE A 208 -4.81 12.91 0.98
CA ILE A 208 -5.34 14.14 0.37
C ILE A 208 -4.63 15.37 0.92
N LEU A 209 -4.47 15.49 2.24
CA LEU A 209 -3.81 16.66 2.84
C LEU A 209 -2.28 16.52 2.88
N GLY A 210 -1.72 15.34 2.64
CA GLY A 210 -0.27 15.10 2.68
C GLY A 210 0.33 15.31 4.08
N GLU A 211 -0.41 14.89 5.12
CA GLU A 211 0.02 14.97 6.51
C GLU A 211 0.52 13.62 7.02
N PHE A 212 1.52 13.64 7.90
CA PHE A 212 1.88 12.45 8.66
C PHE A 212 0.82 12.13 9.71
N ILE A 213 0.49 10.86 9.88
CA ILE A 213 -0.45 10.38 10.87
C ILE A 213 0.26 9.67 12.02
N SER A 214 -0.27 9.82 13.23
CA SER A 214 0.30 9.15 14.40
C SER A 214 0.20 7.64 14.27
N SER A 215 1.31 6.93 14.50
CA SER A 215 1.37 5.45 14.48
C SER A 215 0.85 4.80 15.78
N GLY A 216 0.36 5.58 16.73
CA GLY A 216 0.00 5.11 18.08
C GLY A 216 -1.50 5.06 18.37
N GLY A 217 -2.36 5.04 17.37
CA GLY A 217 -3.81 4.95 17.56
C GLY A 217 -4.36 3.56 17.24
N LEU A 218 -5.33 3.12 18.03
CA LEU A 218 -6.18 1.97 17.71
C LEU A 218 -6.78 2.19 16.32
N LEU A 219 -6.74 1.18 15.48
CA LEU A 219 -7.09 1.33 14.06
C LEU A 219 -8.61 1.49 13.87
N PHE A 220 -9.39 0.79 14.66
CA PHE A 220 -10.84 0.81 14.55
C PHE A 220 -11.48 1.75 15.59
N GLN A 221 -12.28 2.69 15.09
CA GLN A 221 -13.07 3.61 15.91
C GLN A 221 -14.54 3.20 15.86
N ASN A 222 -15.36 3.73 16.78
CA ASN A 222 -16.81 3.50 16.81
C ASN A 222 -17.22 2.01 16.97
N ILE A 223 -16.34 1.15 17.50
CA ILE A 223 -16.61 -0.28 17.63
C ILE A 223 -17.92 -0.50 18.41
N ASN A 224 -18.09 0.19 19.55
CA ASN A 224 -19.25 0.03 20.41
C ASN A 224 -20.56 0.47 19.74
N GLU A 225 -20.53 1.52 18.91
CA GLU A 225 -21.69 1.98 18.16
C GLU A 225 -22.06 1.05 16.99
N CYS A 226 -21.14 0.20 16.58
CA CYS A 226 -21.36 -0.80 15.53
C CYS A 226 -21.81 -2.15 16.10
N ILE A 227 -21.92 -2.33 17.43
CA ILE A 227 -22.42 -3.57 18.03
C ILE A 227 -23.93 -3.59 17.88
N LYS A 228 -24.44 -4.54 17.08
CA LYS A 228 -25.87 -4.71 16.83
C LYS A 228 -26.14 -6.12 16.39
N GLU A 229 -27.11 -6.78 17.01
CA GLU A 229 -27.58 -8.08 16.55
C GLU A 229 -28.45 -7.95 15.30
N SER A 230 -28.25 -8.86 14.35
CA SER A 230 -29.07 -8.98 13.16
C SER A 230 -29.47 -10.42 12.93
N SER A 231 -30.76 -10.61 12.59
CA SER A 231 -31.31 -11.90 12.18
C SER A 231 -31.52 -12.02 10.66
N ASN A 232 -31.22 -10.95 9.90
CA ASN A 232 -31.42 -10.93 8.46
C ASN A 232 -30.34 -11.75 7.75
N ARG A 233 -30.70 -12.93 7.24
CA ARG A 233 -29.82 -13.88 6.54
C ARG A 233 -30.09 -13.93 5.04
N ASN A 234 -30.33 -12.80 4.41
CA ASN A 234 -30.58 -12.72 2.97
C ASN A 234 -29.39 -13.27 2.16
N LYS A 235 -28.60 -12.47 1.54
CA LYS A 235 -27.39 -12.88 0.83
C LYS A 235 -26.22 -12.87 1.82
N LEU A 236 -25.50 -13.99 1.92
CA LEU A 236 -24.42 -14.16 2.90
C LEU A 236 -23.05 -14.15 2.22
N TYR A 237 -22.12 -13.53 2.89
CA TYR A 237 -20.71 -13.39 2.48
C TYR A 237 -19.82 -13.83 3.63
N VAL A 238 -18.93 -14.77 3.35
CA VAL A 238 -18.17 -15.46 4.39
C VAL A 238 -16.68 -15.14 4.26
N GLY A 239 -16.07 -14.80 5.38
CA GLY A 239 -14.64 -14.73 5.55
C GLY A 239 -14.14 -15.81 6.50
N ILE A 240 -13.05 -16.47 6.13
CA ILE A 240 -12.44 -17.52 6.91
C ILE A 240 -10.96 -17.20 7.09
N ASP A 241 -10.53 -17.08 8.33
CA ASP A 241 -9.14 -17.13 8.73
C ASP A 241 -8.83 -18.51 9.27
N LEU A 242 -7.75 -19.13 8.80
CA LEU A 242 -7.49 -20.55 9.03
C LEU A 242 -6.16 -20.77 9.71
N SER A 243 -6.19 -21.27 10.96
CA SER A 243 -5.03 -21.77 11.67
C SER A 243 -4.91 -23.30 11.58
N SER A 244 -3.70 -23.78 11.29
CA SER A 244 -3.37 -25.22 11.34
C SER A 244 -2.90 -25.67 12.72
N ALA A 245 -2.56 -24.75 13.61
CA ALA A 245 -2.05 -25.04 14.94
C ALA A 245 -3.20 -25.41 15.91
N VAL A 246 -2.88 -26.28 16.88
CA VAL A 246 -3.74 -26.57 18.05
C VAL A 246 -3.18 -25.80 19.23
N GLY A 247 -4.04 -25.02 19.92
CA GLY A 247 -3.65 -24.21 21.07
C GLY A 247 -2.92 -22.90 20.72
N GLY A 248 -2.90 -22.49 19.44
CA GLY A 248 -2.33 -21.22 18.95
C GLY A 248 -3.42 -20.27 18.46
N ASP A 249 -3.22 -19.74 17.23
CA ASP A 249 -4.17 -18.84 16.55
C ASP A 249 -5.51 -19.54 16.32
N TYR A 250 -6.58 -18.76 16.29
CA TYR A 250 -7.92 -19.27 16.04
C TYR A 250 -8.15 -19.60 14.57
N THR A 251 -8.95 -20.61 14.31
CA THR A 251 -9.68 -20.71 13.04
C THR A 251 -11.01 -20.02 13.20
N VAL A 252 -11.30 -19.03 12.37
CA VAL A 252 -12.47 -18.16 12.49
C VAL A 252 -13.34 -18.22 11.25
N ILE A 253 -14.66 -18.27 11.43
CA ILE A 253 -15.67 -18.05 10.39
C ILE A 253 -16.49 -16.81 10.78
N SER A 254 -16.42 -15.76 9.97
CA SER A 254 -17.24 -14.56 10.09
C SER A 254 -18.19 -14.45 8.89
N VAL A 255 -19.47 -14.15 9.13
CA VAL A 255 -20.48 -14.07 8.08
C VAL A 255 -21.20 -12.72 8.14
N LEU A 256 -21.15 -11.99 7.03
CA LEU A 256 -21.90 -10.76 6.81
C LEU A 256 -23.10 -11.02 5.89
N ASN A 257 -24.20 -10.29 6.11
CA ASN A 257 -25.28 -10.19 5.13
C ASN A 257 -25.03 -9.06 4.11
N ALA A 258 -25.95 -8.87 3.16
CA ALA A 258 -25.82 -7.83 2.13
C ALA A 258 -25.87 -6.39 2.68
N ASP A 259 -26.40 -6.20 3.87
CA ASP A 259 -26.53 -4.92 4.57
C ASP A 259 -25.30 -4.62 5.45
N ARG A 260 -24.21 -5.40 5.31
CA ARG A 260 -22.97 -5.33 6.10
C ARG A 260 -23.18 -5.61 7.60
N GLU A 261 -24.19 -6.40 7.94
CA GLU A 261 -24.44 -6.82 9.31
C GLU A 261 -23.83 -8.21 9.53
N GLN A 262 -23.05 -8.38 10.57
CA GLN A 262 -22.52 -9.69 10.99
C GLN A 262 -23.65 -10.51 11.59
N VAL A 263 -23.93 -11.65 10.99
CA VAL A 263 -25.04 -12.53 11.38
C VAL A 263 -24.58 -13.83 11.99
N PHE A 264 -23.28 -14.10 11.93
CA PHE A 264 -22.67 -15.28 12.49
C PHE A 264 -21.16 -15.08 12.74
N LEU A 265 -20.66 -15.58 13.86
CA LEU A 265 -19.26 -15.70 14.20
C LEU A 265 -19.04 -17.05 14.89
N TRP A 266 -17.98 -17.73 14.48
CA TRP A 266 -17.49 -18.93 15.16
C TRP A 266 -15.96 -18.93 15.10
N TYR A 267 -15.34 -19.33 16.20
CA TYR A 267 -13.90 -19.51 16.27
C TYR A 267 -13.54 -20.68 17.19
N ASP A 268 -12.40 -21.31 16.91
CA ASP A 268 -11.85 -22.42 17.71
C ASP A 268 -10.35 -22.56 17.45
N ASN A 269 -9.60 -22.90 18.49
CA ASN A 269 -8.16 -23.19 18.41
C ASN A 269 -7.76 -24.55 19.04
N LEU A 270 -8.71 -25.34 19.48
CA LEU A 270 -8.46 -26.60 20.20
C LEU A 270 -8.75 -27.85 19.36
N LEU A 271 -9.65 -27.73 18.38
CA LEU A 271 -10.01 -28.86 17.52
C LEU A 271 -8.83 -29.35 16.68
N GLU A 272 -8.72 -30.66 16.54
CA GLU A 272 -7.78 -31.28 15.63
C GLU A 272 -8.14 -30.97 14.15
N PRO A 273 -7.18 -31.02 13.21
CA PRO A 273 -7.40 -30.63 11.83
C PRO A 273 -8.60 -31.27 11.13
N ALA A 274 -8.82 -32.57 11.34
CA ALA A 274 -9.95 -33.29 10.73
C ALA A 274 -11.29 -32.87 11.33
N GLU A 275 -11.35 -32.65 12.63
CA GLU A 275 -12.55 -32.18 13.35
C GLU A 275 -12.88 -30.73 12.96
N LYS A 276 -11.84 -29.91 12.80
CA LYS A 276 -11.95 -28.54 12.34
C LYS A 276 -12.62 -28.45 10.97
N ILE A 277 -12.17 -29.26 10.01
CA ILE A 277 -12.78 -29.35 8.66
C ILE A 277 -14.23 -29.82 8.73
N ALA A 278 -14.52 -30.86 9.51
CA ALA A 278 -15.87 -31.39 9.66
C ALA A 278 -16.80 -30.33 10.26
N LYS A 279 -16.35 -29.59 11.29
CA LYS A 279 -17.09 -28.52 11.94
C LYS A 279 -17.35 -27.36 11.00
N MET A 280 -16.32 -26.88 10.32
CA MET A 280 -16.46 -25.80 9.31
C MET A 280 -17.43 -26.19 8.19
N SER A 281 -17.32 -27.41 7.66
CA SER A 281 -18.22 -27.91 6.62
C SER A 281 -19.67 -27.97 7.09
N SER A 282 -19.89 -28.44 8.33
CA SER A 282 -21.23 -28.45 8.95
C SER A 282 -21.81 -27.03 9.07
N ILE A 283 -21.03 -26.10 9.59
CA ILE A 283 -21.43 -24.69 9.73
C ILE A 283 -21.78 -24.10 8.35
N LEU A 284 -20.86 -24.18 7.37
CA LEU A 284 -21.04 -23.59 6.07
C LEU A 284 -22.22 -24.17 5.29
N ASN A 285 -22.45 -25.49 5.42
CA ASN A 285 -23.58 -26.16 4.76
C ASN A 285 -24.94 -25.89 5.44
N SER A 286 -24.95 -25.42 6.69
CA SER A 286 -26.18 -25.02 7.38
C SER A 286 -26.78 -23.70 6.85
N PHE A 287 -26.01 -22.88 6.16
CA PHE A 287 -26.48 -21.65 5.55
C PHE A 287 -27.23 -21.91 4.23
N SER A 288 -28.23 -21.06 3.94
CA SER A 288 -29.12 -21.22 2.80
C SER A 288 -28.84 -20.28 1.64
N ASN A 289 -27.99 -19.31 1.70
CA ASN A 289 -27.82 -18.33 0.60
C ASN A 289 -26.45 -17.66 0.63
N VAL A 290 -25.38 -18.47 0.64
CA VAL A 290 -24.02 -17.95 0.59
C VAL A 290 -23.67 -17.58 -0.85
N GLN A 291 -23.24 -16.34 -1.05
CA GLN A 291 -22.88 -15.83 -2.38
C GLN A 291 -21.38 -16.03 -2.66
N LYS A 292 -20.53 -15.87 -1.65
CA LYS A 292 -19.10 -16.00 -1.78
C LYS A 292 -18.43 -16.29 -0.46
N ILE A 293 -17.36 -17.10 -0.50
CA ILE A 293 -16.49 -17.40 0.61
C ILE A 293 -15.07 -17.01 0.22
N TYR A 294 -14.41 -16.16 1.02
CA TYR A 294 -12.95 -16.01 0.99
C TYR A 294 -12.31 -16.77 2.13
N LEU A 295 -11.25 -17.51 1.81
CA LEU A 295 -10.46 -18.28 2.78
C LEU A 295 -8.99 -17.91 2.59
N GLU A 296 -8.29 -17.60 3.69
CA GLU A 296 -6.86 -17.35 3.64
C GLU A 296 -6.07 -18.57 3.20
N GLY A 297 -5.23 -18.41 2.17
CA GLY A 297 -4.51 -19.49 1.50
C GLY A 297 -3.05 -19.69 1.91
N ASN A 298 -2.57 -18.99 2.96
CA ASN A 298 -1.16 -19.05 3.33
C ASN A 298 -0.77 -20.42 3.93
N ASN A 299 0.27 -21.04 3.37
CA ASN A 299 0.99 -22.25 3.77
C ASN A 299 0.19 -23.51 4.18
N ALA A 300 -0.64 -23.47 5.21
CA ALA A 300 -1.48 -24.61 5.65
C ALA A 300 -2.80 -24.69 4.86
N GLY A 301 -3.22 -23.63 4.22
CA GLY A 301 -4.52 -23.48 3.59
C GLY A 301 -4.78 -24.37 2.39
N LYS A 302 -3.78 -24.76 1.60
CA LYS A 302 -3.99 -25.51 0.34
C LYS A 302 -4.62 -26.89 0.55
N THR A 303 -4.17 -27.64 1.55
CA THR A 303 -4.74 -28.95 1.88
C THR A 303 -6.15 -28.81 2.45
N TYR A 304 -6.34 -27.86 3.37
CA TYR A 304 -7.65 -27.55 3.94
C TYR A 304 -8.63 -27.02 2.88
N LEU A 305 -8.18 -26.14 2.01
CA LEU A 305 -8.97 -25.63 0.90
C LEU A 305 -9.47 -26.75 -0.01
N SER A 306 -8.59 -27.71 -0.36
CA SER A 306 -8.97 -28.86 -1.18
C SER A 306 -10.04 -29.73 -0.51
N LEU A 307 -9.93 -29.93 0.79
CA LEU A 307 -10.91 -30.73 1.57
C LEU A 307 -12.24 -29.98 1.73
N LEU A 308 -12.20 -28.69 2.07
CA LEU A 308 -13.39 -27.88 2.20
C LEU A 308 -14.16 -27.75 0.86
N LYS A 309 -13.46 -27.55 -0.25
CA LYS A 309 -14.07 -27.49 -1.59
C LYS A 309 -14.84 -28.76 -1.97
N LYS A 310 -14.45 -29.91 -1.41
CA LYS A 310 -15.14 -31.19 -1.63
C LYS A 310 -16.35 -31.39 -0.72
N SER A 311 -16.36 -30.76 0.45
CA SER A 311 -17.36 -30.99 1.50
C SER A 311 -18.38 -29.85 1.63
N VAL A 312 -18.12 -28.70 1.05
CA VAL A 312 -18.97 -27.48 1.13
C VAL A 312 -19.61 -27.23 -0.23
N LYS A 313 -20.92 -27.00 -0.22
CA LYS A 313 -21.72 -26.74 -1.44
C LYS A 313 -21.56 -25.36 -2.05
N TRP A 314 -20.86 -24.44 -1.37
CA TRP A 314 -20.74 -23.03 -1.77
C TRP A 314 -19.38 -22.74 -2.44
N PRO A 315 -19.31 -21.71 -3.30
CA PRO A 315 -18.05 -21.35 -3.97
C PRO A 315 -17.03 -20.77 -2.99
N ILE A 316 -15.89 -21.44 -2.84
CA ILE A 316 -14.76 -20.98 -2.01
C ILE A 316 -13.67 -20.45 -2.93
N THR A 317 -13.26 -19.21 -2.66
CA THR A 317 -12.14 -18.52 -3.33
C THR A 317 -10.98 -18.38 -2.33
N GLU A 318 -9.82 -18.84 -2.74
CA GLU A 318 -8.58 -18.64 -1.97
C GLU A 318 -8.13 -17.19 -2.08
N TRP A 319 -7.77 -16.61 -0.93
CA TRP A 319 -7.16 -15.31 -0.84
C TRP A 319 -5.70 -15.44 -0.43
N THR A 320 -4.79 -14.91 -1.26
CA THR A 320 -3.37 -14.83 -0.91
C THR A 320 -3.09 -13.50 -0.22
N THR A 321 -2.74 -13.57 1.05
CA THR A 321 -2.40 -12.40 1.85
C THR A 321 -0.97 -11.96 1.58
N THR A 322 -0.81 -10.76 1.05
CA THR A 322 0.45 -10.01 0.93
C THR A 322 0.38 -8.78 1.83
N GLU A 323 1.50 -8.13 2.11
CA GLU A 323 1.51 -6.87 2.89
C GLU A 323 0.56 -5.81 2.28
N SER A 324 0.52 -5.71 0.96
CA SER A 324 -0.36 -4.77 0.24
C SER A 324 -1.82 -5.17 0.37
N SER A 325 -2.15 -6.44 0.08
CA SER A 325 -3.55 -6.90 0.12
C SER A 325 -4.11 -6.95 1.55
N LYS A 326 -3.29 -7.26 2.58
CA LYS A 326 -3.70 -7.16 4.01
C LYS A 326 -4.05 -5.71 4.35
N ARG A 327 -3.21 -4.77 3.96
CA ARG A 327 -3.48 -3.35 4.17
C ARG A 327 -4.81 -2.92 3.56
N ASP A 328 -5.06 -3.29 2.30
CA ASP A 328 -6.26 -2.87 1.58
C ASP A 328 -7.55 -3.37 2.25
N ILE A 329 -7.59 -4.65 2.67
CA ILE A 329 -8.78 -5.20 3.35
C ILE A 329 -8.97 -4.63 4.75
N VAL A 330 -7.89 -4.34 5.48
CA VAL A 330 -7.93 -3.72 6.81
C VAL A 330 -8.41 -2.27 6.70
N GLN A 331 -7.95 -1.51 5.70
CA GLN A 331 -8.43 -0.14 5.46
C GLN A 331 -9.92 -0.10 5.09
N ASN A 332 -10.40 -1.06 4.31
CA ASN A 332 -11.84 -1.15 4.00
C ASN A 332 -12.67 -1.40 5.27
N LEU A 333 -12.22 -2.28 6.16
CA LEU A 333 -12.89 -2.51 7.43
C LEU A 333 -12.82 -1.28 8.34
N GLN A 334 -11.69 -0.58 8.37
CA GLN A 334 -11.56 0.69 9.09
C GLN A 334 -12.59 1.71 8.61
N MET A 335 -12.72 1.90 7.29
CA MET A 335 -13.74 2.80 6.71
C MET A 335 -15.15 2.39 7.10
N ALA A 336 -15.44 1.08 7.13
CA ALA A 336 -16.76 0.59 7.49
C ALA A 336 -17.13 0.94 8.94
N PHE A 337 -16.18 0.83 9.90
CA PHE A 337 -16.38 1.24 11.29
C PHE A 337 -16.46 2.76 11.45
N GLU A 338 -15.59 3.52 10.81
CA GLU A 338 -15.59 4.99 10.91
C GLU A 338 -16.88 5.61 10.38
N ASN A 339 -17.41 5.07 9.27
CA ASN A 339 -18.67 5.51 8.69
C ASN A 339 -19.91 4.86 9.36
N LYS A 340 -19.73 3.98 10.37
CA LYS A 340 -20.79 3.23 11.04
C LYS A 340 -21.69 2.46 10.06
N ASN A 341 -21.12 1.98 8.96
CA ASN A 341 -21.84 1.25 7.94
C ASN A 341 -21.55 -0.25 7.96
N ILE A 342 -21.14 -0.76 9.11
CA ILE A 342 -21.01 -2.18 9.44
C ILE A 342 -21.65 -2.42 10.82
N SER A 343 -22.23 -3.58 11.03
CA SER A 343 -22.65 -4.03 12.35
C SER A 343 -21.98 -5.34 12.71
N ILE A 344 -21.55 -5.50 13.94
CA ILE A 344 -20.91 -6.69 14.47
C ILE A 344 -21.67 -7.27 15.66
N LEU A 345 -21.51 -8.57 15.86
CA LEU A 345 -22.05 -9.26 17.04
C LEU A 345 -21.31 -8.83 18.32
N SER A 346 -22.03 -8.87 19.44
CA SER A 346 -21.45 -8.64 20.76
C SER A 346 -20.67 -9.88 21.21
N ASP A 347 -19.43 -10.00 20.74
CA ASP A 347 -18.52 -11.09 21.10
C ASP A 347 -17.28 -10.55 21.75
N THR A 348 -16.89 -11.12 22.91
CA THR A 348 -15.82 -10.59 23.75
C THR A 348 -14.45 -10.66 23.10
N GLU A 349 -14.12 -11.77 22.44
CA GLU A 349 -12.80 -11.95 21.83
C GLU A 349 -12.68 -11.09 20.57
N GLN A 350 -13.70 -11.07 19.70
CA GLN A 350 -13.74 -10.19 18.54
C GLN A 350 -13.60 -8.71 18.90
N ILE A 351 -14.34 -8.25 19.91
CA ILE A 351 -14.28 -6.86 20.39
C ILE A 351 -12.88 -6.55 20.93
N LYS A 352 -12.30 -7.47 21.72
CA LYS A 352 -10.95 -7.32 22.26
C LYS A 352 -9.89 -7.23 21.13
N GLU A 353 -9.97 -8.07 20.11
CA GLU A 353 -9.08 -8.01 18.96
C GLU A 353 -9.23 -6.68 18.21
N LEU A 354 -10.46 -6.25 17.89
CA LEU A 354 -10.74 -4.96 17.24
C LEU A 354 -10.19 -3.78 18.04
N GLN A 355 -10.37 -3.78 19.37
CA GLN A 355 -9.88 -2.74 20.26
C GLN A 355 -8.35 -2.71 20.38
N ASN A 356 -7.67 -3.81 20.11
CA ASN A 356 -6.22 -3.92 20.20
C ASN A 356 -5.54 -4.13 18.84
N PHE A 357 -6.26 -3.97 17.74
CA PHE A 357 -5.68 -4.07 16.41
C PHE A 357 -5.05 -2.75 15.99
N GLY A 358 -3.83 -2.79 15.49
CA GLY A 358 -3.10 -1.58 15.15
C GLY A 358 -2.01 -1.78 14.10
N ALA A 359 -1.37 -0.67 13.77
CA ALA A 359 -0.20 -0.67 12.92
C ALA A 359 1.05 -0.80 13.79
N LYS A 360 1.74 -1.92 13.70
CA LYS A 360 3.01 -2.15 14.39
C LYS A 360 4.18 -1.93 13.45
N VAL A 361 5.06 -1.03 13.82
CA VAL A 361 6.28 -0.79 13.08
C VAL A 361 7.36 -1.73 13.58
N ASN A 362 7.84 -2.61 12.71
CA ASN A 362 8.96 -3.48 13.06
C ASN A 362 10.21 -2.63 13.34
N ALA A 363 10.75 -2.73 14.55
CA ALA A 363 11.87 -1.90 15.02
C ALA A 363 13.14 -2.03 14.16
N LYS A 364 13.36 -3.20 13.53
CA LYS A 364 14.55 -3.47 12.70
C LYS A 364 14.30 -3.13 11.22
N THR A 365 13.20 -3.58 10.65
CA THR A 365 12.92 -3.40 9.22
C THR A 365 12.12 -2.12 8.94
N LYS A 366 11.53 -1.52 9.99
CA LYS A 366 10.62 -0.36 9.93
C LYS A 366 9.41 -0.58 9.00
N LYS A 367 9.14 -1.83 8.63
CA LYS A 367 7.93 -2.19 7.93
C LYS A 367 6.73 -2.05 8.85
N VAL A 368 5.64 -1.57 8.29
CA VAL A 368 4.35 -1.47 8.98
C VAL A 368 3.60 -2.77 8.77
N ALA A 369 3.39 -3.51 9.84
CA ALA A 369 2.49 -4.66 9.87
C ALA A 369 1.17 -4.26 10.55
N TYR A 370 0.08 -4.71 10.01
CA TYR A 370 -1.23 -4.59 10.64
C TYR A 370 -1.49 -5.89 11.40
N GLU A 371 -1.56 -5.82 12.72
CA GLU A 371 -1.68 -7.01 13.58
C GLU A 371 -2.31 -6.68 14.93
N GLY A 372 -2.75 -7.69 15.65
CA GLY A 372 -3.16 -7.56 17.05
C GLY A 372 -2.00 -7.15 17.95
N ILE A 373 -2.20 -6.14 18.78
CA ILE A 373 -1.21 -5.68 19.76
C ILE A 373 -1.44 -6.43 21.07
N ASN A 374 -0.57 -7.41 21.36
CA ASN A 374 -0.68 -8.31 22.51
C ASN A 374 -1.99 -9.17 22.54
N CYS A 375 -2.58 -9.41 21.40
CA CYS A 375 -3.73 -10.31 21.22
C CYS A 375 -3.66 -10.96 19.82
N ASN A 376 -4.52 -11.94 19.57
CA ASN A 376 -4.72 -12.50 18.22
C ASN A 376 -5.37 -11.44 17.31
N ASP A 377 -5.42 -11.70 16.00
CA ASP A 377 -6.08 -10.85 14.99
C ASP A 377 -6.98 -11.66 14.03
N ASP A 378 -7.24 -12.91 14.37
CA ASP A 378 -7.93 -13.88 13.51
C ASP A 378 -9.40 -13.50 13.27
N CYS A 379 -10.11 -12.99 14.31
CA CYS A 379 -11.49 -12.50 14.19
C CYS A 379 -11.56 -11.24 13.30
N VAL A 380 -10.57 -10.36 13.42
CA VAL A 380 -10.46 -9.15 12.59
C VAL A 380 -10.22 -9.51 11.14
N LEU A 381 -9.30 -10.44 10.87
CA LEU A 381 -8.98 -10.86 9.50
C LEU A 381 -10.16 -11.61 8.86
N ALA A 382 -10.81 -12.50 9.57
CA ALA A 382 -12.02 -13.16 9.07
C ALA A 382 -13.14 -12.15 8.73
N LEU A 383 -13.32 -11.12 9.54
CA LEU A 383 -14.28 -10.04 9.26
C LEU A 383 -13.85 -9.22 8.02
N CYS A 384 -12.55 -8.93 7.85
CA CYS A 384 -12.01 -8.30 6.64
C CYS A 384 -12.31 -9.12 5.39
N PHE A 385 -12.12 -10.45 5.44
CA PHE A 385 -12.42 -11.34 4.32
C PHE A 385 -13.91 -11.39 4.01
N ALA A 386 -14.80 -11.39 5.01
CA ALA A 386 -16.24 -11.35 4.82
C ALA A 386 -16.68 -10.05 4.13
N LEU A 387 -16.16 -8.91 4.57
CA LEU A 387 -16.43 -7.60 3.95
C LEU A 387 -15.91 -7.56 2.51
N LYS A 388 -14.72 -8.08 2.26
CA LYS A 388 -14.15 -8.18 0.91
C LYS A 388 -14.95 -9.09 -0.01
N ALA A 389 -15.50 -10.20 0.51
CA ALA A 389 -16.40 -11.08 -0.24
C ALA A 389 -17.66 -10.34 -0.70
N LEU A 390 -18.25 -9.53 0.18
CA LEU A 390 -19.40 -8.69 -0.13
C LEU A 390 -19.06 -7.64 -1.19
N GLU A 391 -17.99 -6.85 -1.01
CA GLU A 391 -17.60 -5.77 -1.92
C GLU A 391 -17.25 -6.26 -3.32
N SER A 392 -16.58 -7.41 -3.42
CA SER A 392 -16.23 -7.99 -4.71
C SER A 392 -17.44 -8.45 -5.53
N ASN A 393 -18.58 -8.66 -4.89
CA ASN A 393 -19.83 -9.01 -5.56
C ASN A 393 -20.60 -7.75 -6.02
N LEU A 394 -20.51 -6.65 -5.29
CA LEU A 394 -21.11 -5.36 -5.65
C LEU A 394 -20.45 -4.74 -6.89
N GLY A 395 -19.11 -4.88 -7.04
CA GLY A 395 -18.37 -4.37 -8.19
C GLY A 395 -18.78 -4.97 -9.54
N ASN A 396 -19.31 -6.20 -9.54
CA ASN A 396 -19.79 -6.87 -10.74
C ASN A 396 -21.19 -6.38 -11.22
N TYR A 397 -21.92 -5.63 -10.41
CA TYR A 397 -23.23 -5.07 -10.79
C TYR A 397 -23.15 -3.69 -11.46
N ASN A 398 -22.01 -2.96 -11.29
CA ASN A 398 -21.82 -1.63 -11.87
C ASN A 398 -21.16 -1.64 -13.27
N LEU A 399 -20.90 -2.81 -13.84
CA LEU A 399 -20.29 -3.00 -15.16
C LEU A 399 -21.24 -3.71 -16.17
N ARG A 400 -22.56 -3.67 -15.92
CA ARG A 400 -23.57 -4.15 -16.89
C ARG A 400 -24.52 -3.04 -17.29
#